data_93f4e053f625343078819aafde9d480a
#
_entry.id   93f4e053f625343078819aafde9d480a
#
_cell.length_a   1.000
_cell.length_b   1.000
_cell.length_c   1.000
_cell.angle_alpha   90.00
_cell.angle_beta   90.00
_cell.angle_gamma   90.00
#
_symmetry.space_group_name_H-M   'P 1'
#
loop_
_entity.id
_entity.type
_entity.pdbx_description
1 polymer ?
#
loop_
_entity_poly.entity_id
_entity_poly.type
_entity_poly.pdbx_seq_one_letter_code
_entity_poly.pdbx_strand_id
1 'polypeptide(L)'
;MIVDNRITEYLHSLDTIEKKAIEDGVPIIRSETAALLRSLTAALRPENILEIGTAVGYSALQMCQVMPENCHITTIEKYEKRIPEAKENFRKAGEESRITFLEGDADMWLKELKGKQFDLVFMDAAKGQYLNWLPLLLDLMPVGAVLISDNVLQDGDVVQSRFAVQRRNRTIHSRMREYLYELKHMEEFETAVIPIGDGVTISTRIR
;
A
#
# COMPACT_ATOMS: atom_id res chain seq x y z
N MET A 1 35.41 0.96 -4.43
CA MET A 1 34.00 1.34 -4.58
C MET A 1 33.54 1.72 -3.17
N ILE A 2 33.37 3.02 -2.89
CA ILE A 2 32.90 3.50 -1.58
C ILE A 2 31.40 3.23 -1.59
N VAL A 3 30.97 2.19 -0.89
CA VAL A 3 29.55 1.97 -0.63
C VAL A 3 29.14 3.12 0.30
N ASP A 4 28.15 3.90 -0.09
CA ASP A 4 27.65 4.99 0.74
C ASP A 4 27.13 4.38 2.05
N ASN A 5 27.77 4.70 3.17
CA ASN A 5 27.42 4.16 4.48
C ASN A 5 25.94 4.40 4.82
N ARG A 6 25.34 5.50 4.34
CA ARG A 6 23.93 5.82 4.57
C ARG A 6 23.00 4.79 3.92
N ILE A 7 23.31 4.35 2.67
CA ILE A 7 22.53 3.31 1.98
C ILE A 7 22.61 2.01 2.77
N THR A 8 23.81 1.64 3.23
CA THR A 8 23.99 0.41 4.01
C THR A 8 23.23 0.45 5.34
N GLU A 9 23.28 1.58 6.06
CA GLU A 9 22.56 1.79 7.31
C GLU A 9 21.04 1.75 7.09
N TYR A 10 20.56 2.38 6.01
CA TYR A 10 19.14 2.36 5.65
C TYR A 10 18.64 0.94 5.34
N LEU A 11 19.36 0.17 4.53
CA LEU A 11 19.02 -1.22 4.23
C LEU A 11 19.02 -2.08 5.51
N HIS A 12 19.99 -1.91 6.37
CA HIS A 12 20.05 -2.62 7.65
C HIS A 12 18.86 -2.26 8.57
N SER A 13 18.38 -1.01 8.53
CA SER A 13 17.20 -0.59 9.28
C SER A 13 15.93 -1.28 8.76
N LEU A 14 15.77 -1.41 7.43
CA LEU A 14 14.64 -2.13 6.82
C LEU A 14 14.62 -3.61 7.20
N ASP A 15 15.78 -4.29 7.14
CA ASP A 15 15.92 -5.68 7.56
C ASP A 15 15.55 -5.87 9.04
N THR A 16 15.90 -4.90 9.87
CA THR A 16 15.58 -4.93 11.31
C THR A 16 14.08 -4.76 11.55
N ILE A 17 13.42 -3.84 10.82
CA ILE A 17 11.98 -3.62 10.90
C ILE A 17 11.24 -4.88 10.43
N GLU A 18 11.66 -5.48 9.31
CA GLU A 18 11.05 -6.69 8.77
C GLU A 18 11.13 -7.85 9.78
N LYS A 19 12.32 -8.15 10.31
CA LYS A 19 12.51 -9.22 11.28
C LYS A 19 11.65 -9.02 12.53
N LYS A 20 11.67 -7.81 13.08
CA LYS A 20 10.86 -7.47 14.25
C LYS A 20 9.36 -7.59 13.98
N ALA A 21 8.89 -7.11 12.83
CA ALA A 21 7.48 -7.23 12.47
C ALA A 21 7.04 -8.70 12.37
N ILE A 22 7.88 -9.57 11.78
CA ILE A 22 7.62 -11.01 11.70
C ILE A 22 7.57 -11.64 13.10
N GLU A 23 8.55 -11.32 13.97
CA GLU A 23 8.61 -11.82 15.35
C GLU A 23 7.39 -11.40 16.17
N ASP A 24 6.94 -10.16 16.02
CA ASP A 24 5.80 -9.56 16.72
C ASP A 24 4.44 -9.95 16.07
N GLY A 25 4.45 -10.70 14.97
CA GLY A 25 3.24 -11.11 14.25
C GLY A 25 2.50 -9.92 13.61
N VAL A 26 3.23 -8.86 13.27
CA VAL A 26 2.67 -7.71 12.55
C VAL A 26 2.55 -8.06 11.07
N PRO A 27 1.36 -7.96 10.45
CA PRO A 27 1.25 -8.13 9.02
C PRO A 27 1.97 -6.98 8.30
N ILE A 28 2.97 -7.33 7.52
CA ILE A 28 3.67 -6.45 6.59
C ILE A 28 3.64 -7.09 5.20
N ILE A 29 3.88 -6.28 4.18
CA ILE A 29 3.94 -6.78 2.80
C ILE A 29 5.04 -7.84 2.65
N ARG A 30 4.81 -8.84 1.81
CA ARG A 30 5.81 -9.87 1.49
C ARG A 30 6.98 -9.27 0.71
N SER A 31 8.14 -9.90 0.78
CA SER A 31 9.37 -9.43 0.12
C SER A 31 9.21 -9.24 -1.40
N GLU A 32 8.43 -10.11 -2.05
CA GLU A 32 8.12 -10.04 -3.47
C GLU A 32 7.24 -8.82 -3.80
N THR A 33 6.23 -8.54 -2.95
CA THR A 33 5.39 -7.34 -3.07
C THR A 33 6.22 -6.08 -2.82
N ALA A 34 7.13 -6.11 -1.83
CA ALA A 34 8.04 -5.00 -1.56
C ALA A 34 8.96 -4.70 -2.76
N ALA A 35 9.50 -5.74 -3.42
CA ALA A 35 10.32 -5.59 -4.61
C ALA A 35 9.53 -4.99 -5.79
N LEU A 36 8.29 -5.46 -6.00
CA LEU A 36 7.40 -4.91 -7.01
C LEU A 36 7.08 -3.44 -6.73
N LEU A 37 6.72 -3.11 -5.49
CA LEU A 37 6.38 -1.75 -5.06
C LEU A 37 7.56 -0.78 -5.28
N ARG A 38 8.79 -1.17 -4.89
CA ARG A 38 10.00 -0.39 -5.19
C ARG A 38 10.22 -0.20 -6.69
N SER A 39 10.08 -1.26 -7.47
CA SER A 39 10.29 -1.20 -8.92
C SER A 39 9.31 -0.26 -9.60
N LEU A 40 8.03 -0.31 -9.20
CA LEU A 40 6.99 0.58 -9.71
C LEU A 40 7.22 2.02 -9.25
N THR A 41 7.55 2.25 -7.98
CA THR A 41 7.86 3.60 -7.46
C THR A 41 9.05 4.22 -8.22
N ALA A 42 10.11 3.45 -8.45
CA ALA A 42 11.27 3.91 -9.21
C ALA A 42 10.96 4.21 -10.68
N ALA A 43 10.09 3.41 -11.32
CA ALA A 43 9.70 3.58 -12.72
C ALA A 43 8.73 4.75 -12.93
N LEU A 44 7.73 4.88 -12.05
CA LEU A 44 6.69 5.91 -12.12
C LEU A 44 7.20 7.29 -11.71
N ARG A 45 8.21 7.35 -10.81
CA ARG A 45 8.78 8.60 -10.26
C ARG A 45 7.71 9.57 -9.76
N PRO A 46 6.81 9.13 -8.84
CA PRO A 46 5.70 9.93 -8.37
C PRO A 46 6.18 11.18 -7.62
N GLU A 47 5.39 12.24 -7.65
CA GLU A 47 5.58 13.41 -6.78
C GLU A 47 4.84 13.23 -5.46
N ASN A 48 3.65 12.61 -5.50
CA ASN A 48 2.82 12.37 -4.31
C ASN A 48 2.33 10.92 -4.27
N ILE A 49 2.58 10.29 -3.14
CA ILE A 49 2.13 8.92 -2.85
C ILE A 49 1.09 8.96 -1.73
N LEU A 50 -0.02 8.23 -1.90
CA LEU A 50 -0.96 7.93 -0.83
C LEU A 50 -0.82 6.47 -0.43
N GLU A 51 -0.62 6.20 0.85
CA GLU A 51 -0.63 4.86 1.41
C GLU A 51 -1.80 4.72 2.38
N ILE A 52 -2.57 3.63 2.25
CA ILE A 52 -3.66 3.28 3.15
C ILE A 52 -3.31 1.97 3.85
N GLY A 53 -2.98 2.07 5.14
CA GLY A 53 -2.44 0.98 5.94
C GLY A 53 -0.93 1.10 6.13
N THR A 54 -0.51 1.90 7.11
CA THR A 54 0.91 2.13 7.43
C THR A 54 1.52 0.96 8.19
N ALA A 55 0.73 0.29 9.05
CA ALA A 55 1.22 -0.68 10.03
C ALA A 55 2.43 -0.13 10.82
N VAL A 56 3.62 -0.72 10.65
CA VAL A 56 4.87 -0.26 11.28
C VAL A 56 5.73 0.61 10.34
N GLY A 57 5.20 1.02 9.18
CA GLY A 57 5.87 1.90 8.23
C GLY A 57 6.81 1.21 7.24
N TYR A 58 6.77 -0.13 7.16
CA TYR A 58 7.70 -0.89 6.33
C TYR A 58 7.54 -0.58 4.84
N SER A 59 6.33 -0.62 4.31
CA SER A 59 6.01 -0.32 2.90
C SER A 59 6.35 1.13 2.52
N ALA A 60 6.01 2.11 3.38
CA ALA A 60 6.39 3.50 3.17
C ALA A 60 7.91 3.66 3.05
N LEU A 61 8.68 3.05 3.95
CA LEU A 61 10.14 3.09 3.91
C LEU A 61 10.74 2.35 2.70
N GLN A 62 10.10 1.28 2.23
CA GLN A 62 10.49 0.63 0.97
C GLN A 62 10.33 1.57 -0.23
N MET A 63 9.25 2.38 -0.27
CA MET A 63 9.05 3.40 -1.30
C MET A 63 10.05 4.55 -1.17
N CYS A 64 10.32 5.04 0.06
CA CYS A 64 11.30 6.10 0.34
C CYS A 64 12.69 5.79 -0.22
N GLN A 65 13.08 4.52 -0.24
CA GLN A 65 14.39 4.07 -0.74
C GLN A 65 14.63 4.46 -2.22
N VAL A 66 13.59 4.53 -3.02
CA VAL A 66 13.68 4.63 -4.48
C VAL A 66 12.90 5.79 -5.09
N MET A 67 12.04 6.44 -4.32
CA MET A 67 11.26 7.56 -4.79
C MET A 67 12.11 8.81 -5.04
N PRO A 68 11.72 9.74 -5.93
CA PRO A 68 12.41 11.01 -6.13
C PRO A 68 12.61 11.80 -4.83
N GLU A 69 13.64 12.65 -4.76
CA GLU A 69 13.92 13.46 -3.57
C GLU A 69 12.78 14.43 -3.22
N ASN A 70 12.09 14.95 -4.22
CA ASN A 70 10.92 15.83 -4.06
C ASN A 70 9.60 15.09 -3.84
N CYS A 71 9.61 13.75 -3.84
CA CYS A 71 8.41 12.97 -3.60
C CYS A 71 8.00 13.01 -2.11
N HIS A 72 6.70 13.05 -1.88
CA HIS A 72 6.11 13.04 -0.54
C HIS A 72 5.09 11.92 -0.38
N ILE A 73 5.15 11.20 0.74
CA ILE A 73 4.20 10.15 1.10
C ILE A 73 3.20 10.71 2.11
N THR A 74 1.91 10.53 1.86
CA THR A 74 0.85 10.66 2.86
C THR A 74 0.39 9.26 3.22
N THR A 75 0.53 8.85 4.49
CA THR A 75 0.17 7.51 4.96
C THR A 75 -0.87 7.56 6.07
N ILE A 76 -1.82 6.60 6.05
CA ILE A 76 -2.97 6.55 6.96
C ILE A 76 -2.92 5.28 7.79
N GLU A 77 -3.02 5.40 9.13
CA GLU A 77 -3.12 4.27 10.05
C GLU A 77 -4.13 4.56 11.17
N LYS A 78 -5.03 3.61 11.41
CA LYS A 78 -6.01 3.72 12.49
C LYS A 78 -5.70 2.90 13.73
N TYR A 79 -4.81 1.92 13.63
CA TYR A 79 -4.50 1.05 14.75
C TYR A 79 -3.49 1.71 15.69
N GLU A 80 -4.02 2.37 16.71
CA GLU A 80 -3.27 3.21 17.65
C GLU A 80 -2.00 2.54 18.22
N LYS A 81 -2.00 1.22 18.41
CA LYS A 81 -0.83 0.50 18.96
C LYS A 81 0.38 0.49 18.04
N ARG A 82 0.19 0.66 16.72
CA ARG A 82 1.27 0.64 15.72
C ARG A 82 1.81 2.01 15.39
N ILE A 83 1.01 3.05 15.60
CA ILE A 83 1.35 4.44 15.29
C ILE A 83 2.68 4.88 15.92
N PRO A 84 2.95 4.66 17.22
CA PRO A 84 4.22 5.06 17.81
C PRO A 84 5.43 4.36 17.18
N GLU A 85 5.28 3.07 16.84
CA GLU A 85 6.35 2.29 16.22
C GLU A 85 6.63 2.77 14.80
N ALA A 86 5.59 3.01 13.98
CA ALA A 86 5.75 3.55 12.64
C ALA A 86 6.49 4.90 12.65
N LYS A 87 6.07 5.82 13.50
CA LYS A 87 6.73 7.13 13.66
C LYS A 87 8.20 7.00 14.07
N GLU A 88 8.49 6.11 15.00
CA GLU A 88 9.87 5.87 15.44
C GLU A 88 10.71 5.24 14.31
N ASN A 89 10.13 4.36 13.49
CA ASN A 89 10.81 3.79 12.34
C ASN A 89 11.12 4.86 11.29
N PHE A 90 10.18 5.78 11.01
CA PHE A 90 10.40 6.92 10.11
C PHE A 90 11.50 7.84 10.61
N ARG A 91 11.50 8.13 11.93
CA ARG A 91 12.52 8.94 12.57
C ARG A 91 13.91 8.30 12.47
N LYS A 92 14.03 7.01 12.76
CA LYS A 92 15.29 6.27 12.67
C LYS A 92 15.84 6.21 11.26
N ALA A 93 14.94 6.10 10.27
CA ALA A 93 15.29 6.11 8.85
C ALA A 93 15.62 7.53 8.32
N GLY A 94 15.33 8.61 9.09
CA GLY A 94 15.55 9.99 8.67
C GLY A 94 14.55 10.49 7.61
N GLU A 95 13.38 9.82 7.49
CA GLU A 95 12.39 10.09 6.44
C GLU A 95 11.17 10.90 6.93
N GLU A 96 11.15 11.36 8.18
CA GLU A 96 10.02 12.10 8.77
C GLU A 96 9.60 13.32 7.94
N SER A 97 10.56 14.04 7.36
CA SER A 97 10.28 15.23 6.56
C SER A 97 9.59 14.94 5.23
N ARG A 98 9.66 13.71 4.75
CA ARG A 98 9.08 13.25 3.49
C ARG A 98 7.78 12.47 3.67
N ILE A 99 7.31 12.30 4.93
CA ILE A 99 6.14 11.50 5.26
C ILE A 99 5.16 12.32 6.11
N THR A 100 3.95 12.50 5.61
CA THR A 100 2.80 13.00 6.40
C THR A 100 2.04 11.81 6.96
N PHE A 101 2.03 11.67 8.29
CA PHE A 101 1.32 10.59 8.97
C PHE A 101 -0.07 11.06 9.42
N LEU A 102 -1.12 10.41 8.92
CA LEU A 102 -2.51 10.67 9.25
C LEU A 102 -3.04 9.56 10.17
N GLU A 103 -3.30 9.92 11.43
CA GLU A 103 -3.82 8.99 12.44
C GLU A 103 -5.34 8.92 12.35
N GLY A 104 -5.90 7.73 12.19
CA GLY A 104 -7.34 7.51 12.19
C GLY A 104 -7.86 6.71 11.01
N ASP A 105 -9.17 6.74 10.84
CA ASP A 105 -9.85 5.93 9.83
C ASP A 105 -9.69 6.52 8.43
N ALA A 106 -9.40 5.64 7.45
CA ALA A 106 -9.26 6.03 6.06
C ALA A 106 -10.56 6.61 5.47
N ASP A 107 -11.74 6.16 5.93
CA ASP A 107 -13.02 6.71 5.48
C ASP A 107 -13.16 8.22 5.77
N MET A 108 -12.55 8.68 6.84
CA MET A 108 -12.52 10.09 7.20
C MET A 108 -11.47 10.83 6.35
N TRP A 109 -10.24 10.32 6.36
CA TRP A 109 -9.13 11.01 5.72
C TRP A 109 -9.24 11.11 4.21
N LEU A 110 -9.76 10.08 3.52
CA LEU A 110 -9.96 10.12 2.07
C LEU A 110 -10.94 11.24 1.65
N LYS A 111 -11.91 11.58 2.49
CA LYS A 111 -12.83 12.71 2.27
C LYS A 111 -12.17 14.06 2.54
N GLU A 112 -11.33 14.14 3.59
CA GLU A 112 -10.58 15.35 3.95
C GLU A 112 -9.46 15.67 2.94
N LEU A 113 -8.91 14.65 2.27
CA LEU A 113 -7.90 14.81 1.22
C LEU A 113 -8.48 15.31 -0.11
N LYS A 114 -9.79 15.54 -0.21
CA LYS A 114 -10.44 16.04 -1.43
C LYS A 114 -9.72 17.27 -1.98
N GLY A 115 -9.37 17.21 -3.26
CA GLY A 115 -8.62 18.28 -3.97
C GLY A 115 -7.10 18.09 -3.94
N LYS A 116 -6.58 17.10 -3.19
CA LYS A 116 -5.21 16.63 -3.35
C LYS A 116 -5.13 15.67 -4.53
N GLN A 117 -3.93 15.51 -5.08
CA GLN A 117 -3.69 14.58 -6.18
C GLN A 117 -2.51 13.68 -5.83
N PHE A 118 -2.64 12.37 -6.13
CA PHE A 118 -1.64 11.36 -5.86
C PHE A 118 -1.35 10.55 -7.13
N ASP A 119 -0.08 10.51 -7.50
CA ASP A 119 0.39 9.82 -8.71
C ASP A 119 0.47 8.30 -8.49
N LEU A 120 0.69 7.91 -7.25
CA LEU A 120 0.74 6.52 -6.82
C LEU A 120 -0.11 6.35 -5.55
N VAL A 121 -1.02 5.40 -5.57
CA VAL A 121 -1.80 4.98 -4.40
C VAL A 121 -1.45 3.54 -4.08
N PHE A 122 -1.03 3.27 -2.84
CA PHE A 122 -0.81 1.93 -2.33
C PHE A 122 -1.86 1.61 -1.26
N MET A 123 -2.62 0.53 -1.47
CA MET A 123 -3.70 0.12 -0.60
C MET A 123 -3.43 -1.26 -0.02
N ASP A 124 -3.06 -1.31 1.27
CA ASP A 124 -2.85 -2.52 2.06
C ASP A 124 -3.48 -2.36 3.45
N ALA A 125 -4.80 -2.36 3.50
CA ALA A 125 -5.55 -2.15 4.72
C ALA A 125 -6.72 -3.15 4.87
N ALA A 126 -7.81 -2.72 5.52
CA ALA A 126 -8.99 -3.54 5.72
C ALA A 126 -9.69 -3.89 4.40
N LYS A 127 -9.44 -5.07 3.87
CA LYS A 127 -9.90 -5.58 2.56
C LYS A 127 -11.41 -5.45 2.32
N GLY A 128 -12.20 -5.50 3.39
CA GLY A 128 -13.63 -5.26 3.32
C GLY A 128 -14.04 -3.83 2.93
N GLN A 129 -13.10 -2.89 2.89
CA GLN A 129 -13.36 -1.49 2.57
C GLN A 129 -12.87 -1.09 1.16
N TYR A 130 -12.07 -1.90 0.50
CA TYR A 130 -11.48 -1.57 -0.80
C TYR A 130 -12.50 -1.06 -1.82
N LEU A 131 -13.62 -1.74 -1.95
CA LEU A 131 -14.71 -1.33 -2.85
C LEU A 131 -15.32 0.03 -2.45
N ASN A 132 -15.47 0.28 -1.15
CA ASN A 132 -16.02 1.55 -0.66
C ASN A 132 -15.06 2.73 -0.88
N TRP A 133 -13.74 2.49 -0.82
CA TRP A 133 -12.75 3.53 -1.03
C TRP A 133 -12.46 3.82 -2.50
N LEU A 134 -12.75 2.88 -3.41
CA LEU A 134 -12.44 3.02 -4.81
C LEU A 134 -12.98 4.31 -5.46
N PRO A 135 -14.25 4.73 -5.24
CA PRO A 135 -14.74 6.00 -5.77
C PRO A 135 -14.02 7.22 -5.16
N LEU A 136 -13.67 7.17 -3.87
CA LEU A 136 -12.95 8.24 -3.20
C LEU A 136 -11.52 8.38 -3.73
N LEU A 137 -10.87 7.25 -4.01
CA LEU A 137 -9.53 7.21 -4.59
C LEU A 137 -9.52 7.75 -6.02
N LEU A 138 -10.54 7.43 -6.81
CA LEU A 138 -10.66 7.95 -8.18
C LEU A 138 -10.64 9.48 -8.19
N ASP A 139 -11.31 10.14 -7.23
CA ASP A 139 -11.30 11.61 -7.10
C ASP A 139 -9.90 12.18 -6.74
N LEU A 140 -9.04 11.38 -6.11
CA LEU A 140 -7.71 11.76 -5.65
C LEU A 140 -6.58 11.41 -6.65
N MET A 141 -6.89 10.73 -7.74
CA MET A 141 -5.90 10.24 -8.69
C MET A 141 -6.04 10.97 -10.01
N PRO A 142 -5.01 11.65 -10.53
CA PRO A 142 -5.04 12.20 -11.88
C PRO A 142 -4.97 11.10 -12.95
N VAL A 143 -5.31 11.42 -14.19
CA VAL A 143 -5.09 10.51 -15.33
C VAL A 143 -3.59 10.21 -15.42
N GLY A 144 -3.24 8.92 -15.54
CA GLY A 144 -1.87 8.42 -15.51
C GLY A 144 -1.44 7.90 -14.13
N ALA A 145 -2.18 8.23 -13.05
CA ALA A 145 -1.89 7.72 -11.72
C ALA A 145 -2.13 6.21 -11.62
N VAL A 146 -1.42 5.56 -10.71
CA VAL A 146 -1.44 4.11 -10.52
C VAL A 146 -1.95 3.76 -9.12
N LEU A 147 -2.96 2.89 -9.06
CA LEU A 147 -3.42 2.24 -7.83
C LEU A 147 -2.83 0.83 -7.75
N ILE A 148 -2.15 0.54 -6.67
CA ILE A 148 -1.66 -0.79 -6.31
C ILE A 148 -2.45 -1.27 -5.10
N SER A 149 -3.13 -2.44 -5.22
CA SER A 149 -3.86 -3.03 -4.09
C SER A 149 -3.26 -4.39 -3.74
N ASP A 150 -2.83 -4.56 -2.50
CA ASP A 150 -2.22 -5.80 -2.03
C ASP A 150 -3.24 -6.79 -1.44
N ASN A 151 -2.83 -8.06 -1.37
CA ASN A 151 -3.54 -9.22 -0.85
C ASN A 151 -4.90 -9.48 -1.52
N VAL A 152 -5.02 -9.19 -2.80
CA VAL A 152 -6.30 -9.32 -3.53
C VAL A 152 -6.70 -10.78 -3.83
N LEU A 153 -5.77 -11.73 -3.76
CA LEU A 153 -6.03 -13.16 -3.97
C LEU A 153 -6.20 -13.97 -2.69
N GLN A 154 -5.82 -13.43 -1.53
CA GLN A 154 -6.03 -14.02 -0.20
C GLN A 154 -5.55 -15.49 -0.13
N ASP A 155 -4.26 -15.73 -0.31
CA ASP A 155 -3.67 -17.08 -0.35
C ASP A 155 -4.38 -18.03 -1.34
N GLY A 156 -4.99 -17.48 -2.39
CA GLY A 156 -5.74 -18.24 -3.39
C GLY A 156 -7.22 -18.48 -3.05
N ASP A 157 -7.71 -18.06 -1.89
CA ASP A 157 -9.12 -18.20 -1.53
C ASP A 157 -10.05 -17.55 -2.58
N VAL A 158 -9.66 -16.39 -3.13
CA VAL A 158 -10.49 -15.60 -4.06
C VAL A 158 -10.80 -16.35 -5.38
N VAL A 159 -9.89 -17.22 -5.84
CA VAL A 159 -10.11 -18.03 -7.07
C VAL A 159 -10.92 -19.30 -6.81
N GLN A 160 -11.15 -19.65 -5.56
CA GLN A 160 -11.93 -20.82 -5.17
C GLN A 160 -13.43 -20.54 -5.16
N SER A 161 -14.23 -21.62 -5.17
CA SER A 161 -15.66 -21.50 -4.89
C SER A 161 -15.89 -21.01 -3.46
N ARG A 162 -16.87 -20.12 -3.25
CA ARG A 162 -17.28 -19.66 -1.91
C ARG A 162 -17.56 -20.81 -0.93
N PHE A 163 -17.97 -21.96 -1.41
CA PHE A 163 -18.26 -23.12 -0.58
C PHE A 163 -16.99 -23.86 -0.13
N ALA A 164 -15.89 -23.75 -0.87
CA ALA A 164 -14.60 -24.31 -0.51
C ALA A 164 -13.86 -23.44 0.54
N VAL A 165 -14.19 -22.14 0.61
CA VAL A 165 -13.58 -21.20 1.54
C VAL A 165 -14.14 -21.36 2.95
N GLN A 166 -13.29 -21.27 3.98
CA GLN A 166 -13.69 -21.32 5.38
C GLN A 166 -14.78 -20.29 5.69
N ARG A 167 -15.80 -20.69 6.46
CA ARG A 167 -16.99 -19.86 6.77
C ARG A 167 -16.63 -18.45 7.25
N ARG A 168 -15.59 -18.30 8.09
CA ARG A 168 -15.13 -17.02 8.62
C ARG A 168 -14.60 -16.07 7.53
N ASN A 169 -14.05 -16.61 6.43
CA ASN A 169 -13.44 -15.85 5.35
C ASN A 169 -14.45 -15.50 4.23
N ARG A 170 -15.64 -16.09 4.20
CA ARG A 170 -16.60 -15.97 3.09
C ARG A 170 -17.06 -14.55 2.81
N THR A 171 -17.16 -13.70 3.83
CA THR A 171 -17.53 -12.30 3.66
C THR A 171 -16.44 -11.53 2.93
N ILE A 172 -15.19 -11.69 3.36
CA ILE A 172 -14.03 -11.03 2.74
C ILE A 172 -13.82 -11.58 1.32
N HIS A 173 -13.90 -12.89 1.13
CA HIS A 173 -13.86 -13.54 -0.19
C HIS A 173 -14.88 -12.92 -1.16
N SER A 174 -16.15 -12.75 -0.75
CA SER A 174 -17.18 -12.17 -1.60
C SER A 174 -16.88 -10.71 -1.96
N ARG A 175 -16.50 -9.91 -0.96
CA ARG A 175 -16.16 -8.49 -1.16
C ARG A 175 -14.94 -8.30 -2.05
N MET A 176 -13.93 -9.16 -1.92
CA MET A 176 -12.73 -9.07 -2.74
C MET A 176 -13.00 -9.47 -4.19
N ARG A 177 -13.85 -10.48 -4.42
CA ARG A 177 -14.31 -10.82 -5.78
C ARG A 177 -15.10 -9.69 -6.43
N GLU A 178 -15.97 -9.03 -5.65
CA GLU A 178 -16.74 -7.87 -6.10
C GLU A 178 -15.80 -6.70 -6.43
N TYR A 179 -14.83 -6.41 -5.56
CA TYR A 179 -13.81 -5.40 -5.82
C TYR A 179 -13.02 -5.66 -7.11
N LEU A 180 -12.52 -6.89 -7.31
CA LEU A 180 -11.80 -7.26 -8.52
C LEU A 180 -12.68 -7.18 -9.77
N TYR A 181 -13.97 -7.55 -9.64
CA TYR A 181 -14.92 -7.44 -10.74
C TYR A 181 -15.14 -5.98 -11.12
N GLU A 182 -15.47 -5.11 -10.17
CA GLU A 182 -15.67 -3.68 -10.41
C GLU A 182 -14.41 -3.04 -11.00
N LEU A 183 -13.26 -3.26 -10.39
CA LEU A 183 -11.99 -2.69 -10.83
C LEU A 183 -11.63 -3.08 -12.28
N LYS A 184 -11.99 -4.31 -12.71
CA LYS A 184 -11.78 -4.78 -14.09
C LYS A 184 -12.78 -4.22 -15.11
N HIS A 185 -13.94 -3.74 -14.64
CA HIS A 185 -15.02 -3.24 -15.51
C HIS A 185 -15.14 -1.71 -15.49
N MET A 186 -14.41 -1.03 -14.59
CA MET A 186 -14.35 0.42 -14.60
C MET A 186 -13.63 0.92 -15.84
N GLU A 187 -14.28 1.82 -16.60
CA GLU A 187 -13.71 2.41 -17.81
C GLU A 187 -12.58 3.39 -17.51
N GLU A 188 -12.48 3.86 -16.29
CA GLU A 188 -11.46 4.77 -15.80
C GLU A 188 -10.10 4.09 -15.59
N PHE A 189 -10.06 2.75 -15.42
CA PHE A 189 -8.86 2.00 -15.11
C PHE A 189 -8.51 0.95 -16.15
N GLU A 190 -7.23 0.85 -16.49
CA GLU A 190 -6.64 -0.34 -17.08
C GLU A 190 -5.98 -1.16 -15.97
N THR A 191 -6.49 -2.37 -15.74
CA THR A 191 -6.14 -3.17 -14.56
C THR A 191 -5.51 -4.51 -14.92
N ALA A 192 -4.37 -4.82 -14.31
CA ALA A 192 -3.75 -6.14 -14.29
C ALA A 192 -3.83 -6.76 -12.89
N VAL A 193 -4.08 -8.07 -12.82
CA VAL A 193 -3.98 -8.87 -11.58
C VAL A 193 -2.71 -9.71 -11.67
N ILE A 194 -1.80 -9.55 -10.72
CA ILE A 194 -0.49 -10.21 -10.69
C ILE A 194 -0.46 -11.16 -9.50
N PRO A 195 -0.24 -12.47 -9.72
CA PRO A 195 -0.17 -13.47 -8.65
C PRO A 195 1.21 -13.48 -7.99
N ILE A 196 1.61 -12.33 -7.42
CA ILE A 196 2.84 -12.17 -6.63
C ILE A 196 2.46 -11.96 -5.18
N GLY A 197 3.23 -12.53 -4.24
CA GLY A 197 2.88 -12.49 -2.84
C GLY A 197 1.48 -13.09 -2.60
N ASP A 198 0.57 -12.28 -2.08
CA ASP A 198 -0.85 -12.63 -1.82
C ASP A 198 -1.81 -12.11 -2.91
N GLY A 199 -1.24 -11.83 -4.08
CA GLY A 199 -1.94 -11.23 -5.21
C GLY A 199 -2.00 -9.72 -5.14
N VAL A 200 -1.58 -9.06 -6.21
CA VAL A 200 -1.54 -7.60 -6.34
C VAL A 200 -2.34 -7.18 -7.57
N THR A 201 -3.13 -6.11 -7.47
CA THR A 201 -3.62 -5.41 -8.66
C THR A 201 -2.76 -4.19 -8.94
N ILE A 202 -2.52 -3.94 -10.24
CA ILE A 202 -1.97 -2.68 -10.74
C ILE A 202 -3.02 -2.09 -11.67
N SER A 203 -3.55 -0.93 -11.32
CA SER A 203 -4.61 -0.24 -12.05
C SER A 203 -4.16 1.16 -12.40
N THR A 204 -3.99 1.44 -13.68
CA THR A 204 -3.61 2.76 -14.18
C THR A 204 -4.85 3.55 -14.55
N ARG A 205 -5.01 4.77 -14.03
CA ARG A 205 -6.10 5.65 -14.42
C ARG A 205 -5.86 6.17 -15.83
N ILE A 206 -6.79 5.87 -16.75
CA ILE A 206 -6.72 6.23 -18.18
C ILE A 206 -7.73 7.30 -18.60
N ARG A 207 -8.71 7.63 -17.71
CA ARG A 207 -9.74 8.64 -17.94
C ARG A 207 -10.10 9.40 -16.67
#